data_65043fa1fe3a5d77711a025cd9feec43
#
_entry.id   65043fa1fe3a5d77711a025cd9feec43
#
_cell.length_a   1.000
_cell.length_b   1.000
_cell.length_c   1.000
_cell.angle_alpha   90.00
_cell.angle_beta   90.00
_cell.angle_gamma   90.00
#
_symmetry.space_group_name_H-M   'P 1'
#
loop_
_entity.id
_entity.type
_entity.pdbx_description
1 polymer ?
#
loop_
_entity_poly.entity_id
_entity_poly.type
_entity_poly.pdbx_seq_one_letter_code
_entity_poly.pdbx_strand_id
1 'polypeptide(L)'
;MKTTSASPILLLRAVGICFLAAIGAAQNVGPLEPPLPQARPPRAPQPRYRSMISIFDLRDRSIRTIYQADTVFEAPNWSPDGKYLLTNSGGRLFRISVNGPGNAAPEAVDIDSSLRLNNDHAPSPDGKMIAFSASSPASRGSQVYLANEDGSNVHVMVKETPSYFHGWSPDGKYLAYVYQHPAANGTPANYDIFRIPAAGGQPEQLDSNPGYDDGPDYSPDGKWIYFNSDRSGSWDVWRIPADGAGPGDEKAEQVTSDEWEDWFPHPSPDSKWLLFLSFAKGVATHNDKLPGTQLRMMPMPGARLAKPPKIQVLTTFFGGQGSINVNSWSPDSRRFAYVVYEPLPAAAAQ
;
A
#
# COMPACT_ATOMS: atom_id res chain seq x y z
N MET A 1 33.11 42.92 -46.94
CA MET A 1 34.58 42.75 -46.73
C MET A 1 34.80 41.28 -46.41
N LYS A 2 35.60 40.64 -47.25
CA LYS A 2 35.99 39.22 -47.16
C LYS A 2 37.07 39.06 -46.08
N THR A 3 37.04 37.99 -45.32
CA THR A 3 38.29 37.32 -44.88
C THR A 3 38.03 35.82 -44.63
N THR A 4 38.68 35.06 -45.41
CA THR A 4 38.96 33.64 -45.40
C THR A 4 39.94 33.29 -44.30
N SER A 5 39.80 32.11 -43.66
CA SER A 5 40.92 31.46 -42.98
C SER A 5 40.82 29.95 -43.09
N ALA A 6 41.96 29.38 -43.36
CA ALA A 6 42.26 28.07 -43.86
C ALA A 6 42.37 26.97 -42.77
N SER A 7 42.10 25.73 -43.20
CA SER A 7 42.41 24.49 -42.46
C SER A 7 43.90 24.13 -42.55
N PRO A 8 44.48 23.47 -41.56
CA PRO A 8 45.76 22.75 -41.71
C PRO A 8 45.55 21.24 -41.89
N ILE A 9 46.23 20.73 -42.90
CA ILE A 9 46.45 19.35 -43.28
C ILE A 9 47.36 18.68 -42.23
N LEU A 10 46.97 17.51 -41.70
CA LEU A 10 47.81 16.71 -40.86
C LEU A 10 48.37 15.51 -41.64
N LEU A 11 49.71 15.41 -41.68
CA LEU A 11 50.51 14.39 -42.36
C LEU A 11 50.39 13.01 -41.69
N LEU A 12 50.00 11.99 -42.43
CA LEU A 12 50.11 10.58 -42.03
C LEU A 12 51.58 10.10 -42.21
N ARG A 13 52.23 9.69 -41.12
CA ARG A 13 53.45 8.88 -41.19
C ARG A 13 53.09 7.41 -41.05
N ALA A 14 53.35 6.64 -42.08
CA ALA A 14 53.29 5.18 -42.05
C ALA A 14 54.54 4.61 -41.32
N VAL A 15 54.33 3.81 -40.28
CA VAL A 15 55.33 2.97 -39.65
C VAL A 15 55.05 1.52 -40.04
N GLY A 16 55.93 0.93 -40.83
CA GLY A 16 55.91 -0.48 -41.19
C GLY A 16 56.28 -1.34 -39.98
N ILE A 17 55.44 -2.30 -39.66
CA ILE A 17 55.75 -3.37 -38.71
C ILE A 17 55.82 -4.69 -39.45
N CYS A 18 57.03 -5.29 -39.41
CA CYS A 18 57.28 -6.66 -39.91
C CYS A 18 56.51 -7.70 -39.09
N PHE A 19 55.74 -8.52 -39.74
CA PHE A 19 55.13 -9.71 -39.14
C PHE A 19 56.13 -10.86 -39.15
N LEU A 20 56.57 -11.30 -37.96
CA LEU A 20 57.20 -12.58 -37.73
C LEU A 20 56.09 -13.58 -37.40
N ALA A 21 55.87 -14.54 -38.29
CA ALA A 21 54.93 -15.64 -38.04
C ALA A 21 55.56 -16.63 -37.04
N ALA A 22 55.04 -16.64 -35.83
CA ALA A 22 55.29 -17.73 -34.86
C ALA A 22 54.17 -18.78 -35.00
N ILE A 23 54.53 -19.97 -35.46
CA ILE A 23 53.63 -21.13 -35.48
C ILE A 23 53.51 -21.63 -34.02
N GLY A 24 52.48 -21.19 -33.32
CA GLY A 24 52.12 -21.72 -31.99
C GLY A 24 51.12 -22.86 -32.13
N ALA A 25 51.45 -24.00 -31.55
CA ALA A 25 50.56 -25.16 -31.47
C ALA A 25 49.27 -24.81 -30.71
N ALA A 26 48.11 -24.97 -31.34
CA ALA A 26 46.82 -24.79 -30.70
C ALA A 26 46.62 -25.88 -29.63
N GLN A 27 46.73 -25.54 -28.37
CA GLN A 27 46.24 -26.36 -27.29
C GLN A 27 44.70 -26.30 -27.31
N ASN A 28 44.08 -27.47 -27.44
CA ASN A 28 42.65 -27.67 -27.35
C ASN A 28 42.22 -27.36 -25.89
N VAL A 29 41.80 -26.14 -25.60
CA VAL A 29 41.14 -25.78 -24.35
C VAL A 29 39.70 -26.23 -24.53
N GLY A 30 39.32 -27.28 -23.83
CA GLY A 30 37.93 -27.73 -23.77
C GLY A 30 36.99 -26.60 -23.31
N PRO A 31 35.69 -26.72 -23.54
CA PRO A 31 34.74 -25.68 -23.16
C PRO A 31 34.85 -25.41 -21.64
N LEU A 32 35.10 -24.15 -21.30
CA LEU A 32 35.11 -23.69 -19.92
C LEU A 32 33.73 -23.99 -19.31
N GLU A 33 33.70 -24.83 -18.28
CA GLU A 33 32.46 -25.03 -17.50
C GLU A 33 31.96 -23.67 -16.98
N PRO A 34 30.65 -23.39 -17.08
CA PRO A 34 30.10 -22.17 -16.51
C PRO A 34 30.40 -22.16 -15.00
N PRO A 35 30.75 -21.00 -14.44
CA PRO A 35 31.01 -20.87 -13.00
C PRO A 35 29.78 -21.36 -12.21
N LEU A 36 30.02 -22.21 -11.23
CA LEU A 36 28.97 -22.67 -10.30
C LEU A 36 28.22 -21.46 -9.73
N PRO A 37 26.89 -21.53 -9.66
CA PRO A 37 26.13 -20.43 -9.05
C PRO A 37 26.65 -20.18 -7.65
N GLN A 38 27.14 -18.97 -7.42
CA GLN A 38 27.56 -18.56 -6.09
C GLN A 38 26.35 -18.65 -5.14
N ALA A 39 26.51 -19.37 -4.03
CA ALA A 39 25.50 -19.44 -3.00
C ALA A 39 25.12 -18.00 -2.60
N ARG A 40 23.84 -17.66 -2.71
CA ARG A 40 23.36 -16.35 -2.22
C ARG A 40 23.75 -16.22 -0.74
N PRO A 41 24.30 -15.08 -0.32
CA PRO A 41 24.58 -14.87 1.08
C PRO A 41 23.31 -15.12 1.91
N PRO A 42 23.42 -15.68 3.11
CA PRO A 42 22.26 -15.90 3.97
C PRO A 42 21.52 -14.56 4.14
N ARG A 43 20.20 -14.60 3.92
CA ARG A 43 19.35 -13.43 4.08
C ARG A 43 19.43 -12.97 5.54
N ALA A 44 19.68 -11.68 5.76
CA ALA A 44 19.69 -11.12 7.11
C ALA A 44 18.40 -11.50 7.85
N PRO A 45 18.46 -11.82 9.14
CA PRO A 45 17.27 -12.11 9.92
C PRO A 45 16.27 -10.96 9.79
N GLN A 46 15.02 -11.29 9.47
CA GLN A 46 13.97 -10.27 9.39
C GLN A 46 13.72 -9.69 10.78
N PRO A 47 13.51 -8.37 10.91
CA PRO A 47 13.13 -7.78 12.16
C PRO A 47 11.89 -8.46 12.74
N ARG A 48 11.90 -8.71 14.03
CA ARG A 48 10.77 -9.26 14.78
C ARG A 48 10.07 -8.14 15.51
N TYR A 49 8.74 -8.23 15.57
CA TYR A 49 7.93 -7.21 16.22
C TYR A 49 6.88 -7.85 17.12
N ARG A 50 6.62 -7.20 18.25
CA ARG A 50 5.35 -7.35 18.97
C ARG A 50 4.36 -6.38 18.35
N SER A 51 3.15 -6.85 18.05
CA SER A 51 2.03 -6.03 17.63
C SER A 51 1.09 -5.78 18.79
N MET A 52 0.64 -4.56 18.95
CA MET A 52 -0.38 -4.14 19.90
C MET A 52 -1.54 -3.53 19.15
N ILE A 53 -2.65 -4.27 19.01
CA ILE A 53 -3.88 -3.77 18.40
C ILE A 53 -4.59 -2.91 19.44
N SER A 54 -4.71 -1.63 19.15
CA SER A 54 -5.21 -0.61 20.06
C SER A 54 -6.40 0.13 19.48
N ILE A 55 -7.31 0.55 20.35
CA ILE A 55 -8.47 1.38 20.03
C ILE A 55 -8.25 2.75 20.65
N PHE A 56 -8.38 3.79 19.84
CA PHE A 56 -8.42 5.19 20.26
C PHE A 56 -9.88 5.64 20.39
N ASP A 57 -10.26 6.26 21.51
CA ASP A 57 -11.58 6.86 21.73
C ASP A 57 -11.46 8.39 21.63
N LEU A 58 -12.22 8.99 20.71
CA LEU A 58 -12.17 10.44 20.46
C LEU A 58 -12.76 11.29 21.62
N ARG A 59 -13.60 10.70 22.48
CA ARG A 59 -14.31 11.46 23.53
C ARG A 59 -13.37 11.92 24.64
N ASP A 60 -12.47 11.03 25.05
CA ASP A 60 -11.54 11.26 26.15
C ASP A 60 -10.08 11.08 25.77
N ARG A 61 -9.82 10.80 24.47
CA ARG A 61 -8.51 10.52 23.89
C ARG A 61 -7.79 9.33 24.54
N SER A 62 -8.54 8.42 25.13
CA SER A 62 -7.99 7.20 25.73
C SER A 62 -7.56 6.19 24.66
N ILE A 63 -6.53 5.43 25.00
CA ILE A 63 -6.02 4.33 24.16
C ILE A 63 -6.15 3.05 24.98
N ARG A 64 -6.76 2.03 24.38
CA ARG A 64 -6.90 0.71 24.99
C ARG A 64 -6.37 -0.36 24.04
N THR A 65 -5.30 -1.04 24.43
CA THR A 65 -4.82 -2.25 23.74
C THR A 65 -5.78 -3.40 24.02
N ILE A 66 -6.32 -4.01 22.99
CA ILE A 66 -7.27 -5.12 23.09
C ILE A 66 -6.60 -6.47 22.82
N TYR A 67 -5.50 -6.48 22.06
CA TYR A 67 -4.75 -7.68 21.74
C TYR A 67 -3.27 -7.36 21.53
N GLN A 68 -2.39 -8.27 21.96
CA GLN A 68 -0.96 -8.18 21.69
C GLN A 68 -0.35 -9.56 21.43
N ALA A 69 0.65 -9.62 20.55
CA ALA A 69 1.37 -10.85 20.24
C ALA A 69 2.79 -10.55 19.72
N ASP A 70 3.73 -11.47 19.94
CA ASP A 70 5.11 -11.39 19.44
C ASP A 70 5.19 -11.85 17.96
N THR A 71 4.22 -11.40 17.17
CA THR A 71 4.11 -11.60 15.71
C THR A 71 3.43 -10.39 15.09
N VAL A 72 3.60 -10.21 13.79
CA VAL A 72 3.03 -9.08 13.07
C VAL A 72 1.55 -9.31 12.82
N PHE A 73 0.70 -8.46 13.38
CA PHE A 73 -0.68 -8.23 13.00
C PHE A 73 -0.78 -6.87 12.32
N GLU A 74 -1.67 -6.71 11.34
CA GLU A 74 -1.79 -5.50 10.52
C GLU A 74 -3.25 -5.17 10.21
N ALA A 75 -3.50 -3.88 9.89
CA ALA A 75 -4.71 -3.37 9.27
C ALA A 75 -6.02 -3.78 9.97
N PRO A 76 -6.26 -3.39 11.21
CA PRO A 76 -7.49 -3.75 11.92
C PRO A 76 -8.69 -2.98 11.35
N ASN A 77 -9.70 -3.69 10.81
CA ASN A 77 -10.99 -3.12 10.37
C ASN A 77 -12.08 -3.43 11.36
N TRP A 78 -12.97 -2.49 11.60
CA TRP A 78 -14.18 -2.77 12.38
C TRP A 78 -15.20 -3.56 11.55
N SER A 79 -15.82 -4.55 12.18
CA SER A 79 -17.05 -5.14 11.64
C SER A 79 -18.19 -4.12 11.62
N PRO A 80 -19.10 -4.16 10.63
CA PRO A 80 -20.22 -3.22 10.55
C PRO A 80 -21.14 -3.22 11.77
N ASP A 81 -21.22 -4.34 12.50
CA ASP A 81 -21.99 -4.46 13.74
C ASP A 81 -21.20 -4.03 15.01
N GLY A 82 -19.93 -3.64 14.85
CA GLY A 82 -19.08 -3.14 15.92
C GLY A 82 -18.57 -4.17 16.92
N LYS A 83 -18.69 -5.50 16.65
CA LYS A 83 -18.37 -6.54 17.62
C LYS A 83 -16.95 -7.03 17.58
N TYR A 84 -16.30 -7.00 16.42
CA TYR A 84 -14.93 -7.48 16.24
C TYR A 84 -14.11 -6.56 15.31
N LEU A 85 -12.80 -6.74 15.35
CA LEU A 85 -11.88 -6.25 14.35
C LEU A 85 -11.45 -7.40 13.46
N LEU A 86 -11.51 -7.20 12.14
CA LEU A 86 -10.87 -8.05 11.15
C LEU A 86 -9.40 -7.58 11.01
N THR A 87 -8.44 -8.49 11.01
CA THR A 87 -7.00 -8.17 10.92
C THR A 87 -6.25 -9.31 10.27
N ASN A 88 -5.08 -9.07 9.70
CA ASN A 88 -4.26 -10.12 9.10
C ASN A 88 -2.98 -10.38 9.90
N SER A 89 -2.50 -11.60 9.82
CA SER A 89 -1.20 -12.04 10.34
C SER A 89 -0.72 -13.26 9.58
N GLY A 90 0.56 -13.31 9.21
CA GLY A 90 1.16 -14.47 8.55
C GLY A 90 0.47 -14.92 7.25
N GLY A 91 -0.19 -14.01 6.54
CA GLY A 91 -0.93 -14.30 5.32
C GLY A 91 -2.33 -14.89 5.53
N ARG A 92 -2.90 -14.74 6.74
CA ARG A 92 -4.23 -15.23 7.13
C ARG A 92 -5.04 -14.09 7.75
N LEU A 93 -6.40 -14.20 7.70
CA LEU A 93 -7.30 -13.28 8.38
C LEU A 93 -7.77 -13.83 9.73
N PHE A 94 -8.01 -12.91 10.65
CA PHE A 94 -8.48 -13.20 12.00
C PHE A 94 -9.54 -12.19 12.44
N ARG A 95 -10.46 -12.63 13.30
CA ARG A 95 -11.37 -11.77 14.04
C ARG A 95 -10.89 -11.64 15.48
N ILE A 96 -10.91 -10.43 16.01
CA ILE A 96 -10.58 -10.14 17.40
C ILE A 96 -11.78 -9.43 18.02
N SER A 97 -12.36 -10.02 19.08
CA SER A 97 -13.50 -9.43 19.79
C SER A 97 -13.13 -8.08 20.42
N VAL A 98 -13.93 -7.05 20.17
CA VAL A 98 -13.75 -5.72 20.74
C VAL A 98 -14.14 -5.67 22.22
N ASN A 99 -15.15 -6.44 22.62
CA ASN A 99 -15.75 -6.45 23.96
C ASN A 99 -15.34 -7.66 24.81
N GLY A 100 -14.47 -8.52 24.28
CA GLY A 100 -13.95 -9.68 25.00
C GLY A 100 -12.97 -9.31 26.12
N PRO A 101 -12.57 -10.28 26.95
CA PRO A 101 -11.45 -10.10 27.86
C PRO A 101 -10.20 -9.70 27.06
N GLY A 102 -9.39 -8.79 27.62
CA GLY A 102 -8.16 -8.37 26.98
C GLY A 102 -7.31 -9.59 26.58
N ASN A 103 -6.74 -9.54 25.38
CA ASN A 103 -5.92 -10.61 24.80
C ASN A 103 -6.67 -11.94 24.54
N ALA A 104 -7.97 -11.88 24.28
CA ALA A 104 -8.72 -13.06 23.81
C ALA A 104 -8.08 -13.61 22.52
N ALA A 105 -8.05 -14.95 22.39
CA ALA A 105 -7.45 -15.58 21.22
C ALA A 105 -8.16 -15.13 19.92
N PRO A 106 -7.40 -14.76 18.87
CA PRO A 106 -7.97 -14.44 17.58
C PRO A 106 -8.67 -15.64 16.94
N GLU A 107 -9.84 -15.43 16.36
CA GLU A 107 -10.56 -16.43 15.59
C GLU A 107 -10.15 -16.36 14.12
N ALA A 108 -9.63 -17.45 13.57
CA ALA A 108 -9.25 -17.49 12.16
C ALA A 108 -10.48 -17.49 11.25
N VAL A 109 -10.42 -16.71 10.16
CA VAL A 109 -11.38 -16.82 9.06
C VAL A 109 -10.91 -17.93 8.12
N ASP A 110 -11.80 -18.87 7.79
CA ASP A 110 -11.48 -20.06 6.99
C ASP A 110 -11.42 -19.75 5.49
N ILE A 111 -10.40 -19.02 5.07
CA ILE A 111 -10.08 -18.74 3.66
C ILE A 111 -9.10 -19.80 3.15
N ASP A 112 -9.24 -20.17 1.87
CA ASP A 112 -8.35 -21.11 1.16
C ASP A 112 -6.88 -20.91 1.57
N SER A 113 -6.30 -21.97 2.12
CA SER A 113 -4.94 -21.95 2.68
C SER A 113 -3.84 -21.80 1.63
N SER A 114 -4.14 -21.97 0.35
CA SER A 114 -3.22 -21.71 -0.77
C SER A 114 -2.99 -20.21 -1.01
N LEU A 115 -3.90 -19.35 -0.55
CA LEU A 115 -3.79 -17.91 -0.65
C LEU A 115 -2.90 -17.33 0.45
N ARG A 116 -2.15 -16.30 0.09
CA ARG A 116 -1.35 -15.49 1.01
C ARG A 116 -1.86 -14.07 1.00
N LEU A 117 -2.66 -13.73 2.01
CA LEU A 117 -3.27 -12.42 2.15
C LEU A 117 -2.24 -11.41 2.65
N ASN A 118 -2.39 -10.17 2.18
CA ASN A 118 -1.66 -9.00 2.69
C ASN A 118 -2.56 -8.18 3.64
N ASN A 119 -2.21 -6.93 3.88
CA ASN A 119 -2.92 -6.03 4.79
C ASN A 119 -4.07 -5.24 4.14
N ASP A 120 -4.46 -5.59 2.91
CA ASP A 120 -5.56 -4.95 2.18
C ASP A 120 -6.81 -5.82 2.30
N HIS A 121 -7.69 -5.55 3.23
CA HIS A 121 -8.92 -6.29 3.43
C HIS A 121 -9.97 -5.44 4.14
N ALA A 122 -11.24 -5.67 3.86
CA ALA A 122 -12.34 -5.08 4.62
C ALA A 122 -13.63 -5.90 4.48
N PRO A 123 -14.49 -5.93 5.52
CA PRO A 123 -15.85 -6.41 5.39
C PRO A 123 -16.67 -5.47 4.50
N SER A 124 -17.67 -6.02 3.77
CA SER A 124 -18.66 -5.22 3.05
C SER A 124 -19.49 -4.37 4.02
N PRO A 125 -20.10 -3.25 3.57
CA PRO A 125 -20.93 -2.41 4.43
C PRO A 125 -22.10 -3.13 5.11
N ASP A 126 -22.64 -4.17 4.46
CA ASP A 126 -23.69 -5.03 5.02
C ASP A 126 -23.17 -6.21 5.85
N GLY A 127 -21.86 -6.38 5.94
CA GLY A 127 -21.18 -7.41 6.73
C GLY A 127 -21.27 -8.83 6.17
N LYS A 128 -21.77 -9.03 4.93
CA LYS A 128 -21.96 -10.37 4.38
C LYS A 128 -20.78 -10.91 3.60
N MET A 129 -19.88 -10.03 3.17
CA MET A 129 -18.71 -10.37 2.36
C MET A 129 -17.44 -9.77 2.93
N ILE A 130 -16.31 -10.32 2.51
CA ILE A 130 -14.98 -9.78 2.75
C ILE A 130 -14.31 -9.58 1.40
N ALA A 131 -13.82 -8.36 1.11
CA ALA A 131 -12.90 -8.11 0.02
C ALA A 131 -11.47 -8.12 0.58
N PHE A 132 -10.53 -8.67 -0.19
CA PHE A 132 -9.14 -8.75 0.23
C PHE A 132 -8.19 -8.90 -0.95
N SER A 133 -6.93 -8.58 -0.70
CA SER A 133 -5.84 -8.84 -1.65
C SER A 133 -5.02 -10.03 -1.20
N ALA A 134 -4.68 -10.89 -2.15
CA ALA A 134 -3.86 -12.06 -1.89
C ALA A 134 -3.05 -12.47 -3.11
N SER A 135 -1.92 -13.12 -2.87
CA SER A 135 -1.19 -13.89 -3.89
C SER A 135 -1.54 -15.37 -3.79
N SER A 136 -1.50 -16.04 -4.94
CA SER A 136 -1.69 -17.50 -5.05
C SER A 136 -0.48 -18.15 -5.72
N PRO A 137 -0.31 -19.47 -5.67
CA PRO A 137 0.74 -20.14 -6.42
C PRO A 137 0.67 -19.92 -7.94
N ALA A 138 -0.52 -19.61 -8.46
CA ALA A 138 -0.75 -19.38 -9.89
C ALA A 138 -0.56 -17.91 -10.31
N SER A 139 -0.69 -16.94 -9.38
CA SER A 139 -0.54 -15.51 -9.66
C SER A 139 0.93 -15.08 -9.49
N ARG A 140 1.39 -14.16 -10.36
CA ARG A 140 2.73 -13.55 -10.24
C ARG A 140 2.77 -12.36 -9.27
N GLY A 141 1.65 -12.01 -8.65
CA GLY A 141 1.50 -10.87 -7.75
C GLY A 141 0.19 -10.94 -6.99
N SER A 142 -0.11 -9.90 -6.24
CA SER A 142 -1.38 -9.74 -5.54
C SER A 142 -2.54 -9.55 -6.51
N GLN A 143 -3.69 -10.11 -6.19
CA GLN A 143 -4.96 -9.95 -6.90
C GLN A 143 -6.07 -9.62 -5.89
N VAL A 144 -7.13 -8.97 -6.36
CA VAL A 144 -8.30 -8.67 -5.52
C VAL A 144 -9.29 -9.84 -5.57
N TYR A 145 -9.74 -10.26 -4.40
CA TYR A 145 -10.68 -11.37 -4.17
C TYR A 145 -11.90 -10.89 -3.40
N LEU A 146 -12.99 -11.64 -3.56
CA LEU A 146 -14.16 -11.64 -2.67
C LEU A 146 -14.35 -13.01 -2.05
N ALA A 147 -14.89 -13.02 -0.83
CA ALA A 147 -15.40 -14.20 -0.15
C ALA A 147 -16.69 -13.84 0.62
N ASN A 148 -17.45 -14.85 1.01
CA ASN A 148 -18.47 -14.68 2.04
C ASN A 148 -17.81 -14.29 3.38
N GLU A 149 -18.60 -13.76 4.30
CA GLU A 149 -18.12 -13.33 5.63
C GLU A 149 -17.44 -14.48 6.40
N ASP A 150 -17.91 -15.72 6.23
CA ASP A 150 -17.34 -16.93 6.86
C ASP A 150 -16.05 -17.44 6.19
N GLY A 151 -15.60 -16.82 5.09
CA GLY A 151 -14.43 -17.23 4.31
C GLY A 151 -14.74 -18.17 3.15
N SER A 152 -15.98 -18.63 3.00
CA SER A 152 -16.40 -19.48 1.88
C SER A 152 -16.56 -18.70 0.57
N ASN A 153 -16.76 -19.43 -0.54
CA ASN A 153 -17.03 -18.86 -1.87
C ASN A 153 -15.98 -17.85 -2.36
N VAL A 154 -14.70 -18.16 -2.14
CA VAL A 154 -13.58 -17.31 -2.57
C VAL A 154 -13.49 -17.26 -4.09
N HIS A 155 -13.43 -16.08 -4.67
CA HIS A 155 -13.24 -15.89 -6.11
C HIS A 155 -12.48 -14.61 -6.45
N VAL A 156 -11.77 -14.62 -7.59
CA VAL A 156 -10.98 -13.49 -8.09
C VAL A 156 -11.91 -12.45 -8.70
N MET A 157 -11.76 -11.20 -8.27
CA MET A 157 -12.44 -10.03 -8.83
C MET A 157 -11.57 -9.32 -9.88
N VAL A 158 -10.29 -9.11 -9.60
CA VAL A 158 -9.33 -8.46 -10.49
C VAL A 158 -8.24 -9.46 -10.84
N LYS A 159 -8.09 -9.77 -12.14
CA LYS A 159 -7.10 -10.75 -12.62
C LYS A 159 -5.75 -10.13 -12.91
N GLU A 160 -5.71 -8.85 -13.20
CA GLU A 160 -4.51 -8.07 -13.44
C GLU A 160 -3.65 -8.02 -12.18
N THR A 161 -2.33 -8.15 -12.33
CA THR A 161 -1.37 -8.22 -11.22
C THR A 161 -0.19 -7.28 -11.43
N PRO A 162 0.30 -6.64 -10.36
CA PRO A 162 -0.25 -6.64 -9.00
C PRO A 162 -1.42 -5.67 -8.84
N SER A 163 -2.45 -6.09 -8.11
CA SER A 163 -3.61 -5.27 -7.74
C SER A 163 -3.86 -5.38 -6.25
N TYR A 164 -4.28 -4.26 -5.62
CA TYR A 164 -4.45 -4.15 -4.18
C TYR A 164 -5.78 -3.49 -3.85
N PHE A 165 -6.61 -4.17 -3.08
CA PHE A 165 -7.90 -3.68 -2.59
C PHE A 165 -7.70 -2.65 -1.48
N HIS A 166 -8.53 -1.59 -1.44
CA HIS A 166 -8.48 -0.62 -0.34
C HIS A 166 -9.84 -0.26 0.25
N GLY A 167 -10.92 -0.21 -0.52
CA GLY A 167 -12.19 0.26 0.02
C GLY A 167 -13.43 -0.24 -0.71
N TRP A 168 -14.54 -0.26 0.01
CA TRP A 168 -15.88 -0.48 -0.52
C TRP A 168 -16.57 0.86 -0.77
N SER A 169 -17.37 0.95 -1.85
CA SER A 169 -18.34 2.04 -1.91
C SER A 169 -19.38 1.89 -0.77
N PRO A 170 -19.91 3.00 -0.22
CA PRO A 170 -20.83 2.93 0.93
C PRO A 170 -22.10 2.12 0.67
N ASP A 171 -22.54 2.03 -0.59
CA ASP A 171 -23.69 1.23 -1.02
C ASP A 171 -23.34 -0.24 -1.31
N GLY A 172 -22.05 -0.62 -1.15
CA GLY A 172 -21.55 -1.98 -1.39
C GLY A 172 -21.49 -2.40 -2.84
N LYS A 173 -21.66 -1.48 -3.82
CA LYS A 173 -21.72 -1.84 -5.23
C LYS A 173 -20.37 -1.90 -5.92
N TYR A 174 -19.36 -1.22 -5.39
CA TYR A 174 -18.03 -1.13 -5.98
C TYR A 174 -16.92 -1.42 -4.98
N LEU A 175 -15.84 -1.97 -5.49
CA LEU A 175 -14.54 -2.08 -4.82
C LEU A 175 -13.60 -1.04 -5.42
N ALA A 176 -12.98 -0.22 -4.59
CA ALA A 176 -11.85 0.61 -4.99
C ALA A 176 -10.55 -0.16 -4.75
N TYR A 177 -9.65 -0.10 -5.71
CA TYR A 177 -8.37 -0.78 -5.67
C TYR A 177 -7.32 -0.02 -6.48
N VAL A 178 -6.07 -0.37 -6.30
CA VAL A 178 -4.98 0.12 -7.14
C VAL A 178 -4.44 -1.00 -8.02
N TYR A 179 -4.06 -0.66 -9.25
CA TYR A 179 -3.38 -1.54 -10.17
C TYR A 179 -2.05 -0.94 -10.60
N GLN A 180 -0.99 -1.73 -10.56
CA GLN A 180 0.31 -1.31 -11.02
C GLN A 180 0.46 -1.57 -12.52
N HIS A 181 0.49 -0.50 -13.29
CA HIS A 181 0.91 -0.58 -14.68
C HIS A 181 2.39 -0.95 -14.75
N PRO A 182 2.76 -1.95 -15.57
CA PRO A 182 4.16 -2.31 -15.74
C PRO A 182 4.92 -1.18 -16.44
N ALA A 183 6.20 -1.05 -16.10
CA ALA A 183 7.09 -0.15 -16.82
C ALA A 183 7.08 -0.49 -18.33
N ALA A 184 6.84 0.49 -19.18
CA ALA A 184 6.77 0.31 -20.64
C ALA A 184 7.27 1.56 -21.37
N ASN A 185 7.98 1.38 -22.48
CA ASN A 185 8.41 2.46 -23.37
C ASN A 185 9.15 3.62 -22.67
N GLY A 186 9.92 3.31 -21.61
CA GLY A 186 10.66 4.32 -20.82
C GLY A 186 9.83 5.00 -19.72
N THR A 187 8.54 4.68 -19.59
CA THR A 187 7.71 5.11 -18.44
C THR A 187 7.93 4.15 -17.27
N PRO A 188 8.22 4.63 -16.06
CA PRO A 188 8.30 3.79 -14.86
C PRO A 188 6.99 3.06 -14.59
N ALA A 189 7.06 1.98 -13.80
CA ALA A 189 5.85 1.36 -13.26
C ALA A 189 5.09 2.37 -12.39
N ASN A 190 3.77 2.42 -12.56
CA ASN A 190 2.88 3.38 -11.93
C ASN A 190 1.68 2.68 -11.30
N TYR A 191 1.14 3.23 -10.22
CA TYR A 191 -0.10 2.79 -9.60
C TYR A 191 -1.19 3.82 -9.83
N ASP A 192 -2.32 3.39 -10.37
CA ASP A 192 -3.51 4.21 -10.57
C ASP A 192 -4.71 3.64 -9.79
N ILE A 193 -5.67 4.53 -9.50
CA ILE A 193 -6.91 4.19 -8.82
C ILE A 193 -7.92 3.61 -9.81
N PHE A 194 -8.48 2.48 -9.45
CA PHE A 194 -9.53 1.78 -10.19
C PHE A 194 -10.72 1.48 -9.30
N ARG A 195 -11.87 1.21 -9.92
CA ARG A 195 -12.99 0.53 -9.28
C ARG A 195 -13.50 -0.63 -10.13
N ILE A 196 -14.14 -1.59 -9.48
CA ILE A 196 -14.81 -2.71 -10.14
C ILE A 196 -16.17 -2.96 -9.47
N PRO A 197 -17.25 -3.26 -10.23
CA PRO A 197 -18.53 -3.66 -9.62
C PRO A 197 -18.35 -4.91 -8.74
N ALA A 198 -18.87 -4.88 -7.51
CA ALA A 198 -18.81 -6.01 -6.59
C ALA A 198 -19.57 -7.26 -7.11
N ALA A 199 -20.55 -7.04 -8.01
CA ALA A 199 -21.25 -8.11 -8.71
C ALA A 199 -20.43 -8.71 -9.88
N GLY A 200 -19.20 -8.25 -10.09
CA GLY A 200 -18.40 -8.59 -11.27
C GLY A 200 -18.66 -7.65 -12.45
N GLY A 201 -17.75 -7.59 -13.39
CA GLY A 201 -17.84 -6.72 -14.56
C GLY A 201 -16.46 -6.22 -15.01
N GLN A 202 -16.47 -5.15 -15.81
CA GLN A 202 -15.23 -4.54 -16.27
C GLN A 202 -14.71 -3.54 -15.25
N PRO A 203 -13.39 -3.52 -14.97
CA PRO A 203 -12.76 -2.47 -14.20
C PRO A 203 -12.90 -1.10 -14.89
N GLU A 204 -12.98 -0.06 -14.07
CA GLU A 204 -12.96 1.34 -14.49
C GLU A 204 -11.76 2.04 -13.87
N GLN A 205 -10.88 2.62 -14.70
CA GLN A 205 -9.79 3.48 -14.25
C GLN A 205 -10.35 4.85 -13.87
N LEU A 206 -10.01 5.35 -12.68
CA LEU A 206 -10.57 6.59 -12.14
C LEU A 206 -9.62 7.79 -12.23
N ASP A 207 -8.32 7.53 -12.27
CA ASP A 207 -7.29 8.53 -12.51
C ASP A 207 -6.20 8.00 -13.45
N SER A 208 -5.28 8.87 -13.88
CA SER A 208 -4.25 8.52 -14.86
C SER A 208 -2.98 9.36 -14.72
N ASN A 209 -2.76 9.94 -13.55
CA ASN A 209 -1.56 10.71 -13.28
C ASN A 209 -0.32 9.82 -13.30
N PRO A 210 0.82 10.25 -13.86
CA PRO A 210 2.05 9.47 -13.86
C PRO A 210 2.70 9.31 -12.47
N GLY A 211 2.16 9.95 -11.42
CA GLY A 211 2.56 9.75 -10.03
C GLY A 211 2.11 8.40 -9.47
N TYR A 212 2.58 8.08 -8.28
CA TYR A 212 2.16 6.88 -7.55
C TYR A 212 0.91 7.22 -6.74
N ASP A 213 -0.21 6.57 -7.01
CA ASP A 213 -1.49 6.76 -6.35
C ASP A 213 -1.86 5.50 -5.57
N ASP A 214 -2.25 5.62 -4.29
CA ASP A 214 -2.51 4.47 -3.42
C ASP A 214 -3.55 4.79 -2.33
N GLY A 215 -4.06 3.73 -1.68
CA GLY A 215 -4.94 3.84 -0.52
C GLY A 215 -6.31 4.46 -0.79
N PRO A 216 -7.02 4.16 -1.90
CA PRO A 216 -8.31 4.76 -2.19
C PRO A 216 -9.40 4.33 -1.19
N ASP A 217 -10.08 5.30 -0.59
CA ASP A 217 -11.22 5.08 0.28
C ASP A 217 -12.37 6.04 -0.04
N TYR A 218 -13.60 5.52 -0.05
CA TYR A 218 -14.78 6.30 -0.39
C TYR A 218 -15.21 7.23 0.74
N SER A 219 -15.69 8.43 0.40
CA SER A 219 -16.48 9.22 1.34
C SER A 219 -17.79 8.51 1.69
N PRO A 220 -18.33 8.69 2.92
CA PRO A 220 -19.56 8.01 3.32
C PRO A 220 -20.81 8.38 2.49
N ASP A 221 -20.81 9.54 1.82
CA ASP A 221 -21.86 9.95 0.89
C ASP A 221 -21.67 9.42 -0.54
N GLY A 222 -20.58 8.67 -0.78
CA GLY A 222 -20.24 8.03 -2.05
C GLY A 222 -19.84 8.99 -3.17
N LYS A 223 -19.59 10.28 -2.88
CA LYS A 223 -19.30 11.27 -3.93
C LYS A 223 -17.81 11.43 -4.23
N TRP A 224 -16.94 11.08 -3.28
CA TRP A 224 -15.51 11.27 -3.37
C TRP A 224 -14.76 9.97 -3.07
N ILE A 225 -13.59 9.84 -3.67
CA ILE A 225 -12.55 8.88 -3.28
C ILE A 225 -11.36 9.70 -2.80
N TYR A 226 -10.91 9.42 -1.57
CA TYR A 226 -9.69 9.95 -0.99
C TYR A 226 -8.56 8.94 -1.18
N PHE A 227 -7.35 9.41 -1.45
CA PHE A 227 -6.18 8.57 -1.68
C PHE A 227 -4.91 9.37 -1.41
N ASN A 228 -3.77 8.72 -1.34
CA ASN A 228 -2.49 9.40 -1.30
C ASN A 228 -1.80 9.39 -2.66
N SER A 229 -1.07 10.47 -2.96
CA SER A 229 -0.39 10.63 -4.24
C SER A 229 0.89 11.46 -4.07
N ASP A 230 1.92 11.15 -4.85
CA ASP A 230 3.15 11.93 -4.93
C ASP A 230 3.15 12.98 -6.07
N ARG A 231 2.01 13.18 -6.72
CA ARG A 231 1.84 14.09 -7.88
C ARG A 231 2.21 15.55 -7.60
N SER A 232 2.20 15.98 -6.34
CA SER A 232 2.65 17.32 -5.90
C SER A 232 4.17 17.43 -5.70
N GLY A 233 4.90 16.32 -5.81
CA GLY A 233 6.33 16.21 -5.47
C GLY A 233 6.57 15.88 -3.99
N SER A 234 5.50 15.60 -3.23
CA SER A 234 5.47 15.07 -1.88
C SER A 234 4.27 14.15 -1.75
N TRP A 235 4.30 13.23 -0.78
CA TRP A 235 3.15 12.37 -0.48
C TRP A 235 2.10 13.17 0.28
N ASP A 236 0.97 13.40 -0.38
CA ASP A 236 -0.15 14.16 0.17
C ASP A 236 -1.45 13.39 -0.01
N VAL A 237 -2.44 13.71 0.81
CA VAL A 237 -3.82 13.26 0.58
C VAL A 237 -4.44 14.07 -0.54
N TRP A 238 -5.05 13.37 -1.46
CA TRP A 238 -5.82 13.87 -2.59
C TRP A 238 -7.23 13.33 -2.57
N ARG A 239 -8.12 13.89 -3.37
CA ARG A 239 -9.45 13.33 -3.64
C ARG A 239 -9.85 13.55 -5.08
N ILE A 240 -10.67 12.64 -5.59
CA ILE A 240 -11.33 12.73 -6.90
C ILE A 240 -12.82 12.46 -6.73
N PRO A 241 -13.69 12.92 -7.66
CA PRO A 241 -15.07 12.45 -7.74
C PRO A 241 -15.10 10.92 -7.84
N ALA A 242 -16.09 10.28 -7.23
CA ALA A 242 -16.19 8.81 -7.24
C ALA A 242 -16.45 8.22 -8.64
N ASP A 243 -16.84 9.05 -9.62
CA ASP A 243 -16.98 8.69 -11.03
C ASP A 243 -15.74 9.03 -11.88
N GLY A 244 -14.63 9.41 -11.23
CA GLY A 244 -13.32 9.61 -11.84
C GLY A 244 -12.85 11.05 -11.92
N ALA A 245 -11.53 11.19 -12.06
CA ALA A 245 -10.82 12.48 -12.08
C ALA A 245 -11.04 13.30 -13.37
N GLY A 246 -11.61 12.70 -14.38
CA GLY A 246 -11.78 13.32 -15.69
C GLY A 246 -10.51 13.32 -16.55
N PRO A 247 -10.57 13.85 -17.77
CA PRO A 247 -9.43 13.86 -18.65
C PRO A 247 -8.23 14.61 -18.05
N GLY A 248 -7.06 13.94 -18.00
CA GLY A 248 -5.84 14.52 -17.41
C GLY A 248 -5.96 14.88 -15.94
N ASP A 249 -6.86 14.20 -15.23
CA ASP A 249 -7.12 14.34 -13.79
C ASP A 249 -7.50 15.77 -13.35
N GLU A 250 -8.19 16.51 -14.22
CA GLU A 250 -8.55 17.92 -14.00
C GLU A 250 -9.45 18.17 -12.79
N LYS A 251 -10.10 17.10 -12.27
CA LYS A 251 -10.96 17.15 -11.07
C LYS A 251 -10.27 16.66 -9.81
N ALA A 252 -8.98 16.30 -9.87
CA ALA A 252 -8.24 15.91 -8.69
C ALA A 252 -7.95 17.12 -7.81
N GLU A 253 -8.22 17.01 -6.51
CA GLU A 253 -8.04 18.08 -5.54
C GLU A 253 -7.08 17.66 -4.44
N GLN A 254 -6.02 18.45 -4.20
CA GLN A 254 -5.09 18.25 -3.09
C GLN A 254 -5.75 18.62 -1.77
N VAL A 255 -5.71 17.72 -0.78
CA VAL A 255 -6.35 17.86 0.52
C VAL A 255 -5.36 18.26 1.60
N THR A 256 -4.16 17.68 1.60
CA THR A 256 -3.06 18.06 2.49
C THR A 256 -1.86 18.60 1.69
N SER A 257 -1.01 19.41 2.33
CA SER A 257 0.15 20.04 1.68
C SER A 257 1.15 20.58 2.70
N ASP A 258 1.30 19.92 3.83
CA ASP A 258 2.23 20.37 4.87
C ASP A 258 3.64 19.70 4.72
N GLU A 259 4.45 19.74 5.76
CA GLU A 259 5.82 19.20 5.77
C GLU A 259 5.91 17.69 6.01
N TRP A 260 4.77 17.01 6.19
CA TRP A 260 4.66 15.57 6.42
C TRP A 260 4.31 14.84 5.12
N GLU A 261 4.55 13.55 5.10
CA GLU A 261 4.12 12.65 4.04
C GLU A 261 2.89 11.89 4.53
N ASP A 262 1.74 12.13 3.90
CA ASP A 262 0.41 11.69 4.34
C ASP A 262 -0.10 10.52 3.49
N TRP A 263 -0.53 9.44 4.17
CA TRP A 263 -0.88 8.16 3.59
C TRP A 263 -2.18 7.60 4.14
N PHE A 264 -2.88 6.80 3.34
CA PHE A 264 -4.05 6.01 3.72
C PHE A 264 -5.14 6.84 4.41
N PRO A 265 -5.77 7.77 3.67
CA PRO A 265 -6.83 8.60 4.20
C PRO A 265 -8.13 7.84 4.38
N HIS A 266 -8.70 7.86 5.59
CA HIS A 266 -9.91 7.15 5.96
C HIS A 266 -11.00 8.09 6.47
N PRO A 267 -12.06 8.36 5.67
CA PRO A 267 -13.23 9.09 6.11
C PRO A 267 -13.96 8.41 7.27
N SER A 268 -14.38 9.20 8.28
CA SER A 268 -15.24 8.67 9.33
C SER A 268 -16.66 8.44 8.82
N PRO A 269 -17.38 7.39 9.28
CA PRO A 269 -18.75 7.08 8.83
C PRO A 269 -19.76 8.24 8.95
N ASP A 270 -19.58 9.14 9.91
CA ASP A 270 -20.44 10.33 10.11
C ASP A 270 -20.03 11.53 9.23
N SER A 271 -19.07 11.37 8.34
CA SER A 271 -18.54 12.39 7.42
C SER A 271 -17.95 13.62 8.11
N LYS A 272 -17.52 13.53 9.37
CA LYS A 272 -16.94 14.67 10.09
C LYS A 272 -15.43 14.73 10.01
N TRP A 273 -14.76 13.57 9.95
CA TRP A 273 -13.32 13.47 10.13
C TRP A 273 -12.66 12.68 9.00
N LEU A 274 -11.47 13.10 8.65
CA LEU A 274 -10.54 12.34 7.82
C LEU A 274 -9.34 11.97 8.69
N LEU A 275 -9.11 10.68 8.87
CA LEU A 275 -7.98 10.09 9.59
C LEU A 275 -6.95 9.62 8.58
N PHE A 276 -5.67 9.79 8.84
CA PHE A 276 -4.59 9.34 7.97
C PHE A 276 -3.29 9.11 8.75
N LEU A 277 -2.40 8.36 8.13
CA LEU A 277 -1.06 8.08 8.63
C LEU A 277 -0.08 9.11 8.07
N SER A 278 0.89 9.55 8.89
CA SER A 278 1.89 10.51 8.43
C SER A 278 3.28 10.09 8.86
N PHE A 279 4.22 10.27 7.94
CA PHE A 279 5.64 10.07 8.16
C PHE A 279 6.39 11.40 8.07
N ALA A 280 7.55 11.44 8.70
CA ALA A 280 8.48 12.54 8.46
C ALA A 280 8.94 12.53 7.00
N LYS A 281 9.14 13.69 6.41
CA LYS A 281 9.55 13.85 5.01
C LYS A 281 10.83 13.06 4.68
N GLY A 282 10.83 12.41 3.52
CA GLY A 282 11.98 11.64 3.01
C GLY A 282 12.00 10.19 3.45
N VAL A 283 10.87 9.63 3.89
CA VAL A 283 10.73 8.20 4.14
C VAL A 283 10.83 7.46 2.80
N ALA A 284 11.75 6.50 2.72
CA ALA A 284 12.02 5.78 1.47
C ALA A 284 10.87 4.86 1.04
N THR A 285 10.09 4.35 2.00
CA THR A 285 8.97 3.44 1.75
C THR A 285 8.00 3.44 2.92
N HIS A 286 6.71 3.47 2.60
CA HIS A 286 5.62 3.35 3.58
C HIS A 286 5.49 1.94 4.18
N ASN A 287 6.15 0.93 3.58
CA ASN A 287 6.12 -0.46 4.06
C ASN A 287 6.93 -0.69 5.33
N ASP A 288 7.86 0.19 5.64
CA ASP A 288 8.69 0.06 6.82
C ASP A 288 7.91 0.44 8.10
N LYS A 289 8.31 -0.19 9.20
CA LYS A 289 7.83 0.18 10.53
C LYS A 289 8.84 1.13 11.14
N LEU A 290 8.45 2.37 11.39
CA LEU A 290 9.33 3.49 11.71
C LEU A 290 8.94 4.16 13.03
N PRO A 291 9.91 4.67 13.80
CA PRO A 291 9.63 5.53 14.94
C PRO A 291 9.13 6.90 14.44
N GLY A 292 8.28 7.55 15.25
CA GLY A 292 7.79 8.89 14.93
C GLY A 292 6.65 8.92 13.92
N THR A 293 6.14 7.76 13.49
CA THR A 293 4.90 7.67 12.71
C THR A 293 3.74 8.30 13.48
N GLN A 294 2.91 9.08 12.81
CA GLN A 294 1.79 9.78 13.43
C GLN A 294 0.46 9.31 12.85
N LEU A 295 -0.56 9.17 13.71
CA LEU A 295 -1.96 9.26 13.29
C LEU A 295 -2.40 10.71 13.41
N ARG A 296 -2.86 11.25 12.30
CA ARG A 296 -3.31 12.63 12.17
C ARG A 296 -4.75 12.66 11.70
N MET A 297 -5.46 13.69 12.07
CA MET A 297 -6.88 13.84 11.78
C MET A 297 -7.21 15.29 11.45
N MET A 298 -8.15 15.48 10.52
CA MET A 298 -8.68 16.80 10.16
C MET A 298 -10.20 16.72 9.96
N PRO A 299 -10.92 17.83 10.05
CA PRO A 299 -12.31 17.87 9.59
C PRO A 299 -12.41 17.45 8.12
N MET A 300 -13.44 16.68 7.77
CA MET A 300 -13.69 16.32 6.37
C MET A 300 -13.79 17.58 5.52
N PRO A 301 -13.09 17.61 4.36
CA PRO A 301 -13.21 18.71 3.44
C PRO A 301 -14.66 18.87 2.95
N GLY A 302 -15.16 20.11 2.92
CA GLY A 302 -16.45 20.40 2.30
C GLY A 302 -16.44 20.21 0.79
N ALA A 303 -17.57 20.53 0.13
CA ALA A 303 -17.70 20.43 -1.33
C ALA A 303 -16.68 21.28 -2.10
N ARG A 304 -16.13 22.31 -1.48
CA ARG A 304 -15.02 23.13 -1.99
C ARG A 304 -13.92 23.23 -0.93
N LEU A 305 -12.67 23.00 -1.34
CA LEU A 305 -11.49 23.25 -0.50
C LEU A 305 -11.22 24.76 -0.44
N ALA A 306 -11.80 25.44 0.54
CA ALA A 306 -11.64 26.90 0.69
C ALA A 306 -10.37 27.30 1.45
N LYS A 307 -9.90 26.48 2.39
CA LYS A 307 -8.65 26.60 3.17
C LYS A 307 -8.23 25.22 3.65
N PRO A 308 -6.92 24.93 3.76
CA PRO A 308 -6.47 23.71 4.42
C PRO A 308 -7.06 23.64 5.83
N PRO A 309 -7.79 22.58 6.18
CA PRO A 309 -8.32 22.44 7.52
C PRO A 309 -7.18 22.19 8.51
N LYS A 310 -7.43 22.54 9.78
CA LYS A 310 -6.43 22.33 10.84
C LYS A 310 -6.24 20.83 11.09
N ILE A 311 -5.06 20.33 10.78
CA ILE A 311 -4.64 18.95 11.07
C ILE A 311 -4.27 18.84 12.55
N GLN A 312 -4.70 17.75 13.21
CA GLN A 312 -4.42 17.42 14.59
C GLN A 312 -3.62 16.14 14.68
N VAL A 313 -2.54 16.14 15.44
CA VAL A 313 -1.83 14.91 15.82
C VAL A 313 -2.61 14.23 16.94
N LEU A 314 -3.02 13.00 16.73
CA LEU A 314 -3.73 12.19 17.73
C LEU A 314 -2.76 11.39 18.58
N THR A 315 -1.80 10.73 17.96
CA THR A 315 -0.76 9.94 18.62
C THR A 315 0.48 9.83 17.75
N THR A 316 1.64 9.64 18.39
CA THR A 316 2.93 9.36 17.75
C THR A 316 3.44 8.03 18.29
N PHE A 317 3.87 7.13 17.41
CA PHE A 317 4.21 5.76 17.79
C PHE A 317 5.24 5.13 16.84
N PHE A 318 5.62 3.90 17.09
CA PHE A 318 6.39 3.08 16.16
C PHE A 318 5.40 2.32 15.27
N GLY A 319 5.29 2.72 14.01
CA GLY A 319 4.26 2.24 13.07
C GLY A 319 4.68 2.29 11.62
N GLY A 320 3.78 1.91 10.75
CA GLY A 320 3.96 1.90 9.30
C GLY A 320 2.62 1.58 8.62
N GLN A 321 2.65 1.23 7.33
CA GLN A 321 1.46 0.91 6.54
C GLN A 321 0.49 -0.01 7.29
N GLY A 322 0.98 -1.13 7.82
CA GLY A 322 0.15 -2.10 8.54
C GLY A 322 -0.53 -1.57 9.80
N SER A 323 -0.24 -0.34 10.24
CA SER A 323 -0.91 0.26 11.39
C SER A 323 -2.37 0.63 11.08
N ILE A 324 -2.64 1.14 9.87
CA ILE A 324 -3.97 1.63 9.44
C ILE A 324 -4.09 1.65 7.91
N ASN A 325 -3.74 0.58 7.23
CA ASN A 325 -3.76 0.51 5.76
C ASN A 325 -5.16 0.58 5.14
N VAL A 326 -6.18 0.23 5.89
CA VAL A 326 -7.59 0.18 5.48
C VAL A 326 -8.45 0.88 6.52
N ASN A 327 -9.67 1.27 6.15
CA ASN A 327 -10.55 2.01 7.05
C ASN A 327 -10.81 1.26 8.35
N SER A 328 -10.46 1.88 9.46
CA SER A 328 -10.51 1.29 10.79
C SER A 328 -11.41 2.03 11.77
N TRP A 329 -12.31 2.89 11.28
CA TRP A 329 -13.31 3.57 12.08
C TRP A 329 -14.36 2.60 12.64
N SER A 330 -14.74 2.82 13.89
CA SER A 330 -15.93 2.16 14.43
C SER A 330 -17.20 2.68 13.76
N PRO A 331 -18.26 1.85 13.62
CA PRO A 331 -19.50 2.27 12.96
C PRO A 331 -20.14 3.50 13.56
N ASP A 332 -19.90 3.77 14.84
CA ASP A 332 -20.42 4.96 15.55
C ASP A 332 -19.54 6.21 15.41
N SER A 333 -18.45 6.14 14.61
CA SER A 333 -17.49 7.23 14.36
C SER A 333 -16.81 7.80 15.61
N ARG A 334 -16.84 7.10 16.73
CA ARG A 334 -16.26 7.56 17.99
C ARG A 334 -14.88 7.02 18.26
N ARG A 335 -14.56 5.90 17.62
CA ARG A 335 -13.31 5.17 17.85
C ARG A 335 -12.72 4.75 16.52
N PHE A 336 -11.42 4.53 16.53
CA PHE A 336 -10.75 3.82 15.46
C PHE A 336 -9.73 2.85 16.05
N ALA A 337 -9.40 1.81 15.26
CA ALA A 337 -8.40 0.82 15.64
C ALA A 337 -7.10 1.06 14.86
N TYR A 338 -5.96 0.71 15.47
CA TYR A 338 -4.66 0.78 14.83
C TYR A 338 -3.67 -0.17 15.49
N VAL A 339 -2.56 -0.45 14.83
CA VAL A 339 -1.49 -1.29 15.37
C VAL A 339 -0.27 -0.46 15.71
N VAL A 340 0.20 -0.61 16.94
CA VAL A 340 1.53 -0.15 17.39
C VAL A 340 2.49 -1.32 17.35
N TYR A 341 3.70 -1.11 16.87
CA TYR A 341 4.75 -2.13 16.87
C TYR A 341 5.83 -1.82 17.91
N GLU A 342 6.37 -2.86 18.48
CA GLU A 342 7.55 -2.82 19.36
C GLU A 342 8.60 -3.76 18.78
N PRO A 343 9.80 -3.26 18.41
CA PRO A 343 10.88 -4.12 17.97
C PRO A 343 11.28 -5.11 19.03
N LEU A 344 11.37 -6.38 18.68
CA LEU A 344 11.84 -7.44 19.57
C LEU A 344 13.33 -7.74 19.32
N PRO A 345 14.07 -8.16 20.34
CA PRO A 345 15.44 -8.63 20.14
C PRO A 345 15.52 -9.71 19.06
N ALA A 346 16.63 -9.72 18.32
CA ALA A 346 16.90 -10.82 17.40
C ALA A 346 16.83 -12.16 18.16
N ALA A 347 16.24 -13.19 17.53
CA ALA A 347 16.28 -14.52 18.11
C ALA A 347 17.76 -14.89 18.33
N ALA A 348 18.09 -15.36 19.52
CA ALA A 348 19.43 -15.92 19.78
C ALA A 348 19.69 -17.01 18.72
N ALA A 349 20.83 -16.94 18.03
CA ALA A 349 21.24 -18.00 17.14
C ALA A 349 21.36 -19.29 17.95
N GLN A 350 20.51 -20.28 17.63
CA GLN A 350 20.61 -21.64 18.20
C GLN A 350 21.71 -22.41 17.53
#